data_adf7c8031450f139171f5e73cb6d251f
#
_entry.id   adf7c8031450f139171f5e73cb6d251f
#
_cell.length_a   1.000
_cell.length_b   1.000
_cell.length_c   1.000
_cell.angle_alpha   90.00
_cell.angle_beta   90.00
_cell.angle_gamma   90.00
#
_symmetry.space_group_name_H-M   'P 1'
#
loop_
_entity.id
_entity.type
_entity.pdbx_description
1 polymer ?
#
loop_
_entity_poly.entity_id
_entity_poly.type
_entity_poly.pdbx_seq_one_letter_code
_entity_poly.pdbx_strand_id
1 'polypeptide(L)'
;PFTNHDHLVAASDKKDPLYRAVETLLKGPDISLVDHGLPEYHDKDGFPRDKARVQWWNSDARTLRDIAVMGRNLETVSGDPYPQLPERPLPADTQSYVYTGAVPVFYGHYWRHGSPKPGDDWTDYTACVDFSAVNDGALTAYRWSEEAQIRPDHYVPQPTGEPDGLPRGV
;
A
#
# COMPACT_ATOMS: atom_id res chain seq x y z
N PRO A 1 -15.55 -4.67 -16.35
CA PRO A 1 -14.91 -5.94 -16.03
C PRO A 1 -14.09 -6.41 -17.21
N PHE A 2 -12.91 -6.96 -16.93
CA PHE A 2 -12.09 -7.59 -17.97
C PHE A 2 -12.78 -8.85 -18.45
N THR A 3 -13.09 -8.91 -19.74
CA THR A 3 -13.84 -10.05 -20.31
C THR A 3 -12.92 -11.05 -21.01
N ASN A 4 -11.67 -10.64 -21.30
CA ASN A 4 -10.66 -11.50 -21.93
C ASN A 4 -9.25 -10.96 -21.67
N HIS A 5 -8.23 -11.72 -22.08
CA HIS A 5 -6.80 -11.38 -21.95
C HIS A 5 -6.43 -10.10 -22.71
N ASP A 6 -6.99 -9.87 -23.89
CA ASP A 6 -6.66 -8.71 -24.73
C ASP A 6 -7.06 -7.39 -24.04
N HIS A 7 -8.13 -7.37 -23.26
CA HIS A 7 -8.51 -6.21 -22.43
C HIS A 7 -7.48 -5.93 -21.34
N LEU A 8 -6.90 -6.96 -20.73
CA LEU A 8 -5.81 -6.76 -19.75
C LEU A 8 -4.56 -6.22 -20.40
N VAL A 9 -4.19 -6.74 -21.59
CA VAL A 9 -3.04 -6.26 -22.34
C VAL A 9 -3.25 -4.82 -22.79
N ALA A 10 -4.43 -4.48 -23.33
CA ALA A 10 -4.76 -3.11 -23.71
C ALA A 10 -4.70 -2.15 -22.50
N ALA A 11 -5.23 -2.56 -21.35
CA ALA A 11 -5.20 -1.76 -20.11
C ALA A 11 -3.79 -1.61 -19.50
N SER A 12 -2.76 -2.26 -20.03
CA SER A 12 -1.35 -2.00 -19.69
C SER A 12 -0.77 -0.79 -20.42
N ASP A 13 -1.39 -0.32 -21.51
CA ASP A 13 -1.00 0.91 -22.18
C ASP A 13 -1.46 2.13 -21.37
N LYS A 14 -0.51 3.03 -21.02
CA LYS A 14 -0.79 4.26 -20.27
C LYS A 14 -1.81 5.19 -20.94
N LYS A 15 -2.07 5.02 -22.21
CA LYS A 15 -3.08 5.77 -22.98
C LYS A 15 -4.48 5.17 -22.87
N ASP A 16 -4.61 3.92 -22.44
CA ASP A 16 -5.91 3.28 -22.26
C ASP A 16 -6.62 3.86 -21.01
N PRO A 17 -7.90 4.21 -21.10
CA PRO A 17 -8.67 4.69 -19.95
C PRO A 17 -8.69 3.72 -18.75
N LEU A 18 -8.58 2.41 -19.00
CA LEU A 18 -8.55 1.40 -17.93
C LEU A 18 -7.20 1.31 -17.22
N TYR A 19 -6.12 1.88 -17.79
CA TYR A 19 -4.78 1.83 -17.19
C TYR A 19 -4.80 2.33 -15.73
N ARG A 20 -5.43 3.47 -15.48
CA ARG A 20 -5.51 4.03 -14.12
C ARG A 20 -6.28 3.11 -13.16
N ALA A 21 -7.36 2.51 -13.62
CA ALA A 21 -8.12 1.57 -12.79
C ALA A 21 -7.29 0.33 -12.43
N VAL A 22 -6.53 -0.22 -13.40
CA VAL A 22 -5.62 -1.35 -13.17
C VAL A 22 -4.50 -0.97 -12.21
N GLU A 23 -3.85 0.18 -12.40
CA GLU A 23 -2.81 0.69 -11.51
C GLU A 23 -3.33 0.88 -10.07
N THR A 24 -4.53 1.44 -9.93
CA THR A 24 -5.17 1.59 -8.60
C THR A 24 -5.46 0.25 -7.94
N LEU A 25 -5.94 -0.74 -8.69
CA LEU A 25 -6.18 -2.09 -8.16
C LEU A 25 -4.89 -2.81 -7.76
N LEU A 26 -3.81 -2.63 -8.53
CA LEU A 26 -2.53 -3.31 -8.30
C LEU A 26 -1.66 -2.64 -7.22
N LYS A 27 -1.71 -1.31 -7.13
CA LYS A 27 -0.78 -0.52 -6.31
C LYS A 27 -1.46 0.33 -5.24
N GLY A 28 -2.79 0.35 -5.22
CA GLY A 28 -3.59 1.24 -4.39
C GLY A 28 -3.73 2.65 -5.01
N PRO A 29 -4.69 3.44 -4.50
CA PRO A 29 -4.92 4.80 -4.95
C PRO A 29 -3.82 5.76 -4.50
N ASP A 30 -3.66 6.86 -5.25
CA ASP A 30 -2.74 7.96 -4.96
C ASP A 30 -3.50 9.22 -4.58
N ILE A 31 -2.87 10.06 -3.76
CA ILE A 31 -3.28 11.45 -3.51
C ILE A 31 -2.18 12.41 -3.94
N SER A 32 -2.53 13.46 -4.68
CA SER A 32 -1.61 14.51 -5.10
C SER A 32 -1.23 15.39 -3.91
N LEU A 33 0.06 15.47 -3.61
CA LEU A 33 0.59 16.33 -2.54
C LEU A 33 0.60 17.80 -2.99
N VAL A 34 0.94 18.04 -4.27
CA VAL A 34 1.03 19.41 -4.82
C VAL A 34 -0.34 20.10 -4.88
N ASP A 35 -1.43 19.36 -5.11
CA ASP A 35 -2.80 19.91 -5.07
C ASP A 35 -3.21 20.33 -3.64
N HIS A 36 -2.50 19.80 -2.64
CA HIS A 36 -2.64 20.20 -1.24
C HIS A 36 -1.66 21.29 -0.82
N GLY A 37 -0.88 21.84 -1.75
CA GLY A 37 0.11 22.90 -1.50
C GLY A 37 1.38 22.39 -0.83
N LEU A 38 1.69 21.10 -0.99
CA LEU A 38 2.89 20.46 -0.49
C LEU A 38 3.94 20.34 -1.60
N PRO A 39 5.23 20.39 -1.27
CA PRO A 39 6.29 20.22 -2.26
C PRO A 39 6.40 18.78 -2.75
N GLU A 40 7.08 18.59 -3.87
CA GLU A 40 7.59 17.28 -4.27
C GLU A 40 8.69 16.81 -3.33
N TYR A 41 8.87 15.48 -3.21
CA TYR A 41 9.92 14.86 -2.42
C TYR A 41 10.72 13.85 -3.25
N HIS A 42 11.92 13.51 -2.80
CA HIS A 42 12.67 12.41 -3.38
C HIS A 42 12.29 11.09 -2.72
N ASP A 43 12.00 10.07 -3.53
CA ASP A 43 11.85 8.71 -3.02
C ASP A 43 13.24 8.13 -2.64
N LYS A 44 13.25 6.89 -2.12
CA LYS A 44 14.47 6.19 -1.71
C LYS A 44 15.51 6.02 -2.85
N ASP A 45 15.07 6.08 -4.10
CA ASP A 45 15.91 5.93 -5.30
C ASP A 45 16.29 7.28 -5.91
N GLY A 46 15.93 8.39 -5.25
CA GLY A 46 16.24 9.77 -5.66
C GLY A 46 15.31 10.33 -6.74
N PHE A 47 14.21 9.67 -7.07
CA PHE A 47 13.26 10.17 -8.05
C PHE A 47 12.26 11.14 -7.40
N PRO A 48 11.93 12.28 -8.06
CA PRO A 48 10.93 13.21 -7.57
C PRO A 48 9.54 12.57 -7.59
N ARG A 49 8.78 12.83 -6.52
CA ARG A 49 7.42 12.35 -6.33
C ARG A 49 6.51 13.51 -5.89
N ASP A 50 5.39 13.61 -6.55
CA ASP A 50 4.33 14.60 -6.30
C ASP A 50 3.11 14.00 -5.60
N LYS A 51 3.14 12.67 -5.32
CA LYS A 51 2.00 11.90 -4.80
C LYS A 51 2.39 11.03 -3.65
N ALA A 52 1.42 10.76 -2.77
CA ALA A 52 1.50 9.74 -1.75
C ALA A 52 0.50 8.61 -2.00
N ARG A 53 0.81 7.39 -1.56
CA ARG A 53 -0.18 6.30 -1.53
C ARG A 53 -1.22 6.58 -0.46
N VAL A 54 -2.44 6.11 -0.69
CA VAL A 54 -3.56 6.23 0.25
C VAL A 54 -3.63 4.97 1.13
N GLN A 55 -3.77 5.15 2.44
CA GLN A 55 -4.16 4.08 3.38
C GLN A 55 -5.66 3.80 3.23
N TRP A 56 -6.07 3.22 2.14
CA TRP A 56 -7.47 2.98 1.80
C TRP A 56 -8.17 2.01 2.78
N TRP A 57 -7.43 1.28 3.58
CA TRP A 57 -7.94 0.39 4.65
C TRP A 57 -8.23 1.13 5.96
N ASN A 58 -7.77 2.38 6.13
CA ASN A 58 -7.99 3.17 7.34
C ASN A 58 -9.36 3.86 7.29
N SER A 59 -10.40 3.17 7.76
CA SER A 59 -11.77 3.70 7.79
C SER A 59 -11.92 4.90 8.74
N ASP A 60 -10.99 5.10 9.66
CA ASP A 60 -11.01 6.19 10.62
C ASP A 60 -10.26 7.44 10.16
N ALA A 61 -9.59 7.39 9.02
CA ALA A 61 -8.90 8.53 8.44
C ALA A 61 -9.88 9.69 8.17
N ARG A 62 -9.50 10.88 8.62
CA ARG A 62 -10.29 12.11 8.44
C ARG A 62 -9.48 13.24 7.80
N THR A 63 -8.16 13.14 7.85
CA THR A 63 -7.25 14.18 7.37
C THR A 63 -6.23 13.61 6.39
N LEU A 64 -5.58 14.51 5.65
CA LEU A 64 -4.47 14.13 4.76
C LEU A 64 -3.36 13.38 5.52
N ARG A 65 -3.08 13.79 6.75
CA ARG A 65 -2.06 13.16 7.60
C ARG A 65 -2.42 11.72 7.96
N ASP A 66 -3.70 11.42 8.18
CA ASP A 66 -4.16 10.09 8.56
C ASP A 66 -4.11 9.10 7.40
N ILE A 67 -4.27 9.60 6.16
CA ILE A 67 -4.48 8.72 5.01
C ILE A 67 -3.24 8.57 4.11
N ALA A 68 -2.34 9.54 4.09
CA ALA A 68 -1.18 9.50 3.20
C ALA A 68 -0.06 8.62 3.75
N VAL A 69 0.36 7.62 2.99
CA VAL A 69 1.53 6.80 3.29
C VAL A 69 2.78 7.55 2.88
N MET A 70 3.53 8.03 3.86
CA MET A 70 4.79 8.75 3.64
C MET A 70 5.96 8.00 4.28
N GLY A 71 7.12 8.04 3.63
CA GLY A 71 8.37 7.55 4.19
C GLY A 71 8.84 8.36 5.41
N ARG A 72 9.77 7.81 6.16
CA ARG A 72 10.43 8.56 7.25
C ARG A 72 11.60 9.37 6.68
N ASN A 73 11.88 10.53 7.29
CA ASN A 73 13.03 11.38 6.95
C ASN A 73 13.09 11.74 5.47
N LEU A 74 11.96 12.05 4.86
CA LEU A 74 11.90 12.50 3.48
C LEU A 74 12.46 13.91 3.35
N GLU A 75 13.04 14.18 2.18
CA GLU A 75 13.51 15.50 1.78
C GLU A 75 12.73 15.97 0.56
N THR A 76 12.51 17.27 0.50
CA THR A 76 11.97 17.92 -0.70
C THR A 76 12.98 17.82 -1.84
N VAL A 77 12.54 18.08 -3.07
CA VAL A 77 13.46 18.16 -4.22
C VAL A 77 14.50 19.27 -4.09
N SER A 78 14.28 20.23 -3.17
CA SER A 78 15.27 21.29 -2.83
C SER A 78 16.29 20.83 -1.79
N GLY A 79 16.14 19.65 -1.19
CA GLY A 79 17.01 19.13 -0.14
C GLY A 79 16.62 19.55 1.28
N ASP A 80 15.50 20.24 1.46
CA ASP A 80 14.98 20.58 2.78
C ASP A 80 14.20 19.40 3.40
N PRO A 81 14.15 19.30 4.74
CA PRO A 81 13.30 18.32 5.39
C PRO A 81 11.84 18.45 4.94
N TYR A 82 11.20 17.32 4.62
CA TYR A 82 9.82 17.34 4.15
C TYR A 82 8.89 17.88 5.25
N PRO A 83 7.99 18.83 4.94
CA PRO A 83 7.10 19.41 5.94
C PRO A 83 6.12 18.39 6.48
N GLN A 84 5.67 18.61 7.71
CA GLN A 84 4.62 17.80 8.31
C GLN A 84 3.32 17.94 7.52
N LEU A 85 2.68 16.81 7.21
CA LEU A 85 1.39 16.82 6.52
C LEU A 85 0.33 17.59 7.33
N PRO A 86 -0.46 18.45 6.68
CA PRO A 86 -1.49 19.22 7.36
C PRO A 86 -2.64 18.34 7.83
N GLU A 87 -3.25 18.72 8.95
CA GLU A 87 -4.51 18.14 9.44
C GLU A 87 -5.70 18.78 8.71
N ARG A 88 -5.73 18.69 7.40
CA ARG A 88 -6.84 19.17 6.58
C ARG A 88 -7.82 18.03 6.34
N PRO A 89 -9.13 18.32 6.37
CA PRO A 89 -10.14 17.32 6.00
C PRO A 89 -9.87 16.71 4.63
N LEU A 90 -10.14 15.43 4.50
CA LEU A 90 -9.99 14.72 3.23
C LEU A 90 -10.97 15.26 2.18
N PRO A 91 -10.52 15.49 0.94
CA PRO A 91 -11.41 15.69 -0.18
C PRO A 91 -12.38 14.51 -0.36
N ALA A 92 -13.59 14.79 -0.83
CA ALA A 92 -14.63 13.77 -1.00
C ALA A 92 -14.24 12.65 -1.98
N ASP A 93 -13.48 12.96 -3.00
CA ASP A 93 -12.93 11.99 -3.96
C ASP A 93 -11.90 11.07 -3.30
N THR A 94 -11.01 11.60 -2.47
CA THR A 94 -10.05 10.80 -1.69
C THR A 94 -10.76 9.93 -0.67
N GLN A 95 -11.76 10.45 0.01
CA GLN A 95 -12.56 9.70 0.98
C GLN A 95 -13.30 8.52 0.31
N SER A 96 -13.63 8.61 -0.97
CA SER A 96 -14.27 7.53 -1.73
C SER A 96 -13.38 6.30 -1.90
N TYR A 97 -12.06 6.42 -1.72
CA TYR A 97 -11.13 5.28 -1.76
C TYR A 97 -11.10 4.48 -0.47
N VAL A 98 -11.59 5.03 0.64
CA VAL A 98 -11.56 4.32 1.92
C VAL A 98 -12.52 3.15 1.88
N TYR A 99 -12.01 1.96 2.22
CA TYR A 99 -12.80 0.75 2.25
C TYR A 99 -13.73 0.73 3.47
N THR A 100 -15.02 0.65 3.22
CA THR A 100 -16.08 0.59 4.25
C THR A 100 -16.94 -0.68 4.13
N GLY A 101 -16.51 -1.63 3.30
CA GLY A 101 -17.22 -2.89 3.12
C GLY A 101 -17.00 -3.87 4.28
N ALA A 102 -17.86 -4.88 4.36
CA ALA A 102 -17.79 -5.95 5.36
C ALA A 102 -17.35 -7.31 4.78
N VAL A 103 -16.61 -7.28 3.67
CA VAL A 103 -16.02 -8.47 3.07
C VAL A 103 -14.51 -8.43 3.26
N PRO A 104 -13.88 -9.49 3.77
CA PRO A 104 -12.42 -9.52 3.92
C PRO A 104 -11.68 -9.27 2.60
N VAL A 105 -10.72 -8.33 2.62
CA VAL A 105 -9.86 -7.97 1.48
C VAL A 105 -8.41 -8.18 1.88
N PHE A 106 -7.68 -8.97 1.08
CA PHE A 106 -6.24 -9.19 1.25
C PHE A 106 -5.48 -8.34 0.23
N TYR A 107 -4.38 -7.71 0.68
CA TYR A 107 -3.62 -6.80 -0.17
C TYR A 107 -2.12 -6.88 0.08
N GLY A 108 -1.33 -6.37 -0.87
CA GLY A 108 0.13 -6.25 -0.83
C GLY A 108 0.62 -4.91 -1.34
N HIS A 109 1.87 -4.86 -1.83
CA HIS A 109 2.52 -3.69 -2.43
C HIS A 109 2.99 -2.60 -1.45
N TYR A 110 2.61 -2.65 -0.18
CA TYR A 110 2.94 -1.61 0.81
C TYR A 110 4.22 -1.88 1.62
N TRP A 111 4.93 -2.97 1.33
CA TRP A 111 6.26 -3.28 1.85
C TRP A 111 6.37 -3.16 3.36
N ARG A 112 5.50 -3.86 4.08
CA ARG A 112 5.48 -3.86 5.54
C ARG A 112 6.70 -4.59 6.12
N HIS A 113 7.00 -4.33 7.38
CA HIS A 113 8.09 -4.98 8.10
C HIS A 113 7.67 -5.37 9.51
N GLY A 114 8.28 -6.45 10.01
CA GLY A 114 8.00 -6.98 11.34
C GLY A 114 6.72 -7.78 11.41
N SER A 115 6.09 -7.82 12.57
CA SER A 115 4.81 -8.54 12.77
C SER A 115 3.61 -7.67 12.39
N PRO A 116 2.52 -8.27 11.89
CA PRO A 116 1.29 -7.55 11.54
C PRO A 116 0.72 -6.75 12.72
N LYS A 117 0.42 -5.46 12.47
CA LYS A 117 -0.07 -4.53 13.48
C LYS A 117 -1.52 -4.12 13.20
N PRO A 118 -2.37 -4.05 14.25
CA PRO A 118 -3.74 -3.60 14.10
C PRO A 118 -3.78 -2.12 13.65
N GLY A 119 -4.72 -1.80 12.77
CA GLY A 119 -4.89 -0.47 12.18
C GLY A 119 -3.90 -0.15 11.05
N ASP A 120 -2.63 -0.53 11.21
CA ASP A 120 -1.60 -0.32 10.18
C ASP A 120 -1.65 -1.38 9.09
N ASP A 121 -1.64 -2.66 9.47
CA ASP A 121 -1.49 -3.78 8.55
C ASP A 121 -2.77 -4.60 8.40
N TRP A 122 -3.66 -4.55 9.37
CA TRP A 122 -4.95 -5.21 9.33
C TRP A 122 -6.04 -4.46 10.10
N THR A 123 -7.28 -4.64 9.67
CA THR A 123 -8.53 -4.18 10.31
C THR A 123 -9.49 -5.36 10.39
N ASP A 124 -10.72 -5.15 10.81
CA ASP A 124 -11.74 -6.21 10.82
C ASP A 124 -11.96 -6.81 9.42
N TYR A 125 -11.73 -6.04 8.35
CA TYR A 125 -12.04 -6.44 6.98
C TYR A 125 -10.91 -6.30 5.98
N THR A 126 -9.71 -5.93 6.42
CA THR A 126 -8.56 -5.82 5.50
C THR A 126 -7.31 -6.43 6.12
N ALA A 127 -6.49 -7.10 5.32
CA ALA A 127 -5.24 -7.71 5.78
C ALA A 127 -4.13 -7.56 4.75
N CYS A 128 -3.04 -6.89 5.14
CA CYS A 128 -1.81 -6.86 4.35
C CYS A 128 -1.08 -8.20 4.49
N VAL A 129 -0.65 -8.78 3.37
CA VAL A 129 0.16 -10.01 3.34
C VAL A 129 1.56 -9.78 2.74
N ASP A 130 1.90 -8.53 2.44
CA ASP A 130 3.22 -8.16 1.91
C ASP A 130 4.12 -7.62 3.02
N PHE A 131 4.96 -8.49 3.54
CA PHE A 131 5.95 -8.19 4.58
C PHE A 131 7.39 -8.22 4.04
N SER A 132 7.56 -7.75 2.80
CA SER A 132 8.87 -7.49 2.19
C SER A 132 9.78 -8.73 2.10
N ALA A 133 9.25 -9.90 1.82
CA ALA A 133 10.01 -11.15 1.76
C ALA A 133 11.21 -11.10 0.80
N VAL A 134 11.12 -10.31 -0.27
CA VAL A 134 12.22 -10.11 -1.24
C VAL A 134 13.30 -9.11 -0.76
N ASN A 135 13.07 -8.44 0.37
CA ASN A 135 13.95 -7.45 1.00
C ASN A 135 14.22 -7.82 2.46
N ASP A 136 14.60 -9.04 2.71
CA ASP A 136 14.92 -9.58 4.05
C ASP A 136 13.77 -9.50 5.08
N GLY A 137 12.54 -9.31 4.62
CA GLY A 137 11.34 -9.39 5.43
C GLY A 137 10.80 -10.81 5.53
N ALA A 138 9.65 -10.99 6.15
CA ALA A 138 9.02 -12.30 6.30
C ALA A 138 8.12 -12.65 5.11
N LEU A 139 8.21 -13.88 4.60
CA LEU A 139 7.16 -14.41 3.74
C LEU A 139 5.93 -14.66 4.62
N THR A 140 4.92 -13.83 4.43
CA THR A 140 3.73 -13.86 5.27
C THR A 140 2.52 -14.32 4.47
N ALA A 141 1.81 -15.29 5.01
CA ALA A 141 0.53 -15.73 4.48
C ALA A 141 -0.59 -15.46 5.49
N TYR A 142 -1.81 -15.43 5.01
CA TYR A 142 -2.99 -15.46 5.85
C TYR A 142 -3.79 -16.73 5.55
N ARG A 143 -4.09 -17.51 6.61
CA ARG A 143 -4.88 -18.75 6.50
C ARG A 143 -6.36 -18.43 6.66
N TRP A 144 -7.02 -18.15 5.55
CA TRP A 144 -8.45 -17.88 5.55
C TRP A 144 -9.28 -19.18 5.66
N SER A 145 -10.27 -19.18 6.53
CA SER A 145 -11.16 -20.31 6.84
C SER A 145 -12.63 -19.89 6.81
N GLU A 146 -12.99 -19.01 5.85
CA GLU A 146 -14.35 -18.49 5.65
C GLU A 146 -14.86 -17.59 6.80
N GLU A 147 -13.97 -17.10 7.66
CA GLU A 147 -14.34 -16.14 8.70
C GLU A 147 -14.82 -14.81 8.09
N ALA A 148 -15.85 -14.21 8.72
CA ALA A 148 -16.43 -12.94 8.30
C ALA A 148 -15.53 -11.73 8.61
N GLN A 149 -14.59 -11.86 9.52
CA GLN A 149 -13.65 -10.80 9.94
C GLN A 149 -12.23 -11.33 10.00
N ILE A 150 -11.25 -10.45 9.77
CA ILE A 150 -9.84 -10.78 9.86
C ILE A 150 -9.47 -11.18 11.29
N ARG A 151 -8.70 -12.24 11.41
CA ARG A 151 -8.20 -12.78 12.67
C ARG A 151 -6.68 -12.73 12.72
N PRO A 152 -6.08 -12.01 13.66
CA PRO A 152 -4.62 -11.87 13.71
C PRO A 152 -3.87 -13.20 13.95
N ASP A 153 -4.50 -14.16 14.61
CA ASP A 153 -3.96 -15.50 14.83
C ASP A 153 -3.94 -16.40 13.56
N HIS A 154 -4.53 -15.93 12.46
CA HIS A 154 -4.47 -16.58 11.16
C HIS A 154 -3.29 -16.12 10.29
N TYR A 155 -2.52 -15.13 10.71
CA TYR A 155 -1.26 -14.80 10.04
C TYR A 155 -0.23 -15.90 10.28
N VAL A 156 0.44 -16.31 9.21
CA VAL A 156 1.48 -17.33 9.22
C VAL A 156 2.75 -16.73 8.62
N PRO A 157 3.57 -16.04 9.42
CA PRO A 157 4.85 -15.54 8.96
C PRO A 157 5.86 -16.68 8.91
N GLN A 158 6.60 -16.78 7.80
CA GLN A 158 7.79 -17.59 7.69
C GLN A 158 9.00 -16.66 7.79
N PRO A 159 9.76 -16.65 8.88
CA PRO A 159 10.97 -15.86 8.95
C PRO A 159 11.92 -16.22 7.81
N THR A 160 12.60 -15.24 7.24
CA THR A 160 13.75 -15.47 6.37
C THR A 160 14.93 -15.91 7.27
N GLY A 161 14.88 -17.15 7.72
CA GLY A 161 16.04 -17.81 8.33
C GLY A 161 16.94 -18.34 7.23
N GLU A 162 18.24 -18.44 7.47
CA GLU A 162 19.14 -19.14 6.55
C GLU A 162 18.51 -20.48 6.17
N PRO A 163 18.43 -20.81 4.88
CA PRO A 163 17.97 -22.15 4.49
C PRO A 163 18.95 -23.16 5.10
N ASP A 164 18.46 -23.98 6.01
CA ASP A 164 19.22 -25.11 6.52
C ASP A 164 19.81 -25.89 5.33
N GLY A 165 21.09 -25.64 5.06
CA GLY A 165 21.95 -26.57 4.38
C GLY A 165 21.74 -26.86 2.89
N LEU A 166 21.11 -26.03 2.09
CA LEU A 166 21.17 -26.18 0.64
C LEU A 166 22.43 -25.51 0.08
N PRO A 167 23.37 -26.25 -0.52
CA PRO A 167 24.54 -25.67 -1.13
C PRO A 167 24.09 -24.75 -2.28
N ARG A 168 24.53 -23.50 -2.28
CA ARG A 168 24.40 -22.60 -3.42
C ARG A 168 25.14 -23.27 -4.58
N GLY A 169 24.36 -23.75 -5.57
CA GLY A 169 24.92 -24.33 -6.77
C GLY A 169 25.87 -23.36 -7.43
N VAL A 170 27.02 -23.87 -7.79
CA VAL A 170 28.15 -23.27 -8.52
C VAL A 170 27.70 -22.86 -9.93
#